data_76405dc8bcfea7b09b822819da3ef20d
#
_entry.id   76405dc8bcfea7b09b822819da3ef20d
#
_cell.length_a   1.000
_cell.length_b   1.000
_cell.length_c   1.000
_cell.angle_alpha   90.00
_cell.angle_beta   90.00
_cell.angle_gamma   90.00
#
_symmetry.space_group_name_H-M   'P 1'
#
loop_
_entity.id
_entity.type
_entity.pdbx_description
1 polymer ?
#
loop_
_entity_poly.entity_id
_entity_poly.type
_entity_poly.pdbx_seq_one_letter_code
_entity_poly.pdbx_strand_id
1 'polypeptide(L)'
;MTVKNHFRLLVLGIVFCVAFSSCNSEASPTGTDENSISTNSVRSQINHDSDSIAPSKEKLTGRFDYTKDKDFVKVADEHCTKPSYMHKEAYAKFVEMYKAAKKDGVSLKVISGTRNFNEQCGIWNRKWEKYIATKDSIETMKTILTYSSMPSTSRHHWGTDIDINSLENSYFESGKGLKEYKWLCENASKYGFCQVYTSKKENKRTGYEMEKWHWSYLPVATKNLEAYNKMITYADVKGFKGSHLATKVKAIEHFVNGIDSICIK
;
A
#
# COMPACT_ATOMS: atom_id res chain seq x y z
N MET A 1 -53.21 19.66 11.50
CA MET A 1 -52.66 20.58 12.54
C MET A 1 -51.15 20.55 12.44
N THR A 2 -50.60 21.70 12.08
CA THR A 2 -49.22 21.94 11.71
C THR A 2 -48.46 22.48 12.91
N VAL A 3 -47.32 21.91 13.26
CA VAL A 3 -46.40 22.59 14.15
C VAL A 3 -44.98 22.55 13.54
N LYS A 4 -44.54 23.71 13.05
CA LYS A 4 -43.17 23.98 12.65
C LYS A 4 -42.38 24.43 13.88
N ASN A 5 -41.24 23.79 14.18
CA ASN A 5 -40.25 24.34 15.10
C ASN A 5 -38.96 24.67 14.35
N HIS A 6 -38.70 25.97 14.31
CA HIS A 6 -37.44 26.57 13.88
C HIS A 6 -36.45 26.57 15.04
N PHE A 7 -35.28 25.99 14.86
CA PHE A 7 -34.14 26.20 15.76
C PHE A 7 -33.09 27.05 15.03
N ARG A 8 -32.91 28.30 15.54
CA ARG A 8 -31.87 29.22 15.11
C ARG A 8 -30.56 28.84 15.77
N LEU A 9 -29.53 28.64 14.96
CA LEU A 9 -28.15 28.46 15.42
C LEU A 9 -27.48 29.81 15.57
N LEU A 10 -27.03 30.12 16.76
CA LEU A 10 -26.25 31.31 17.10
C LEU A 10 -24.75 30.98 16.91
N VAL A 11 -24.09 31.69 15.98
CA VAL A 11 -22.65 31.60 15.76
C VAL A 11 -21.98 32.68 16.61
N LEU A 12 -21.18 32.28 17.59
CA LEU A 12 -20.34 33.21 18.37
C LEU A 12 -18.92 33.13 17.81
N GLY A 13 -18.47 34.17 17.14
CA GLY A 13 -17.09 34.34 16.70
C GLY A 13 -16.22 34.83 17.83
N ILE A 14 -15.11 34.17 18.09
CA ILE A 14 -14.04 34.66 18.95
C ILE A 14 -12.84 35.00 18.07
N VAL A 15 -12.55 36.29 17.99
CA VAL A 15 -11.34 36.83 17.35
C VAL A 15 -10.24 36.88 18.41
N PHE A 16 -9.13 36.19 18.17
CA PHE A 16 -7.92 36.35 18.98
C PHE A 16 -6.89 37.16 18.20
N CYS A 17 -6.70 38.41 18.65
CA CYS A 17 -5.57 39.25 18.24
C CYS A 17 -4.33 38.84 19.05
N VAL A 18 -3.24 38.51 18.40
CA VAL A 18 -1.92 38.39 19.01
C VAL A 18 -1.03 39.47 18.42
N ALA A 19 -0.59 40.37 19.33
CA ALA A 19 0.28 41.52 19.04
C ALA A 19 1.74 41.03 18.91
N PHE A 20 2.42 41.54 17.88
CA PHE A 20 3.88 41.45 17.72
C PHE A 20 4.53 42.51 18.60
N SER A 21 5.52 42.12 19.39
CA SER A 21 6.44 43.04 20.03
C SER A 21 7.83 42.83 19.47
N SER A 22 8.34 43.89 18.84
CA SER A 22 9.68 44.01 18.29
C SER A 22 10.58 44.61 19.33
N CYS A 23 11.76 44.09 19.59
CA CYS A 23 12.84 44.78 20.27
C CYS A 23 14.13 44.64 19.49
N ASN A 24 14.57 45.78 18.92
CA ASN A 24 15.92 46.03 18.46
C ASN A 24 16.81 46.44 19.64
N SER A 25 18.08 45.98 19.64
CA SER A 25 19.18 46.79 20.20
C SER A 25 20.51 46.44 19.52
N GLU A 26 21.08 47.45 18.89
CA GLU A 26 22.43 47.50 18.34
C GLU A 26 23.47 47.65 19.47
N ALA A 27 24.68 47.14 19.26
CA ALA A 27 25.96 47.82 19.44
C ALA A 27 27.19 46.93 19.12
N SER A 28 28.00 47.35 18.21
CA SER A 28 29.45 47.06 18.06
C SER A 28 30.24 48.16 18.80
N PRO A 29 31.60 48.15 18.94
CA PRO A 29 32.64 47.40 18.22
C PRO A 29 33.93 47.05 19.02
N THR A 30 34.92 46.53 18.27
CA THR A 30 36.42 46.56 18.38
C THR A 30 37.15 45.52 19.23
N GLY A 31 38.17 44.94 18.57
CA GLY A 31 39.35 44.31 19.19
C GLY A 31 40.03 43.26 18.32
N THR A 32 41.08 43.67 17.62
CA THR A 32 42.11 42.89 16.86
C THR A 32 42.74 41.76 17.70
N ASP A 33 43.01 40.58 17.10
CA ASP A 33 44.38 40.10 16.87
C ASP A 33 44.40 38.75 16.11
N GLU A 34 45.36 38.67 15.22
CA GLU A 34 45.72 37.53 14.34
C GLU A 34 46.21 36.34 15.17
N ASN A 35 45.78 35.11 14.81
CA ASN A 35 46.70 33.99 14.73
C ASN A 35 46.17 32.90 13.80
N SER A 36 46.85 32.69 12.71
CA SER A 36 46.65 31.65 11.72
C SER A 36 46.98 30.28 12.26
N ILE A 37 45.98 29.40 12.41
CA ILE A 37 46.22 27.93 12.44
C ILE A 37 45.30 27.30 11.40
N SER A 38 45.94 26.86 10.31
CA SER A 38 45.37 26.02 9.28
C SER A 38 44.93 24.69 9.90
N THR A 39 43.64 24.53 10.12
CA THR A 39 43.04 23.21 10.34
C THR A 39 42.28 22.82 9.08
N ASN A 40 42.90 21.91 8.31
CA ASN A 40 42.22 21.14 7.28
C ASN A 40 41.04 20.42 7.92
N SER A 41 39.86 21.04 7.83
CA SER A 41 38.60 20.40 8.12
C SER A 41 38.37 19.33 7.08
N VAL A 42 38.62 18.08 7.48
CA VAL A 42 38.10 16.91 6.80
C VAL A 42 36.58 16.98 6.92
N ARG A 43 35.96 17.65 5.97
CA ARG A 43 34.51 17.62 5.75
C ARG A 43 34.19 16.21 5.26
N SER A 44 33.93 15.31 6.18
CA SER A 44 33.35 14.01 5.88
C SER A 44 32.06 14.28 5.13
N GLN A 45 32.10 14.10 3.82
CA GLN A 45 30.92 13.99 2.98
C GLN A 45 30.20 12.73 3.46
N ILE A 46 29.18 12.92 4.27
CA ILE A 46 28.15 11.91 4.46
C ILE A 46 27.38 11.93 3.14
N ASN A 47 27.87 11.13 2.21
CA ASN A 47 27.10 10.77 1.04
C ASN A 47 25.87 9.99 1.55
N HIS A 48 24.74 10.66 1.64
CA HIS A 48 23.42 10.05 1.68
C HIS A 48 23.12 9.51 0.26
N ASP A 49 23.97 8.62 -0.23
CA ASP A 49 23.66 7.73 -1.33
C ASP A 49 22.74 6.62 -0.80
N SER A 50 21.49 6.95 -0.52
CA SER A 50 20.44 5.98 -0.63
C SER A 50 20.09 5.83 -2.12
N ASP A 51 21.04 5.32 -2.89
CA ASP A 51 20.77 4.76 -4.20
C ASP A 51 19.81 3.58 -4.00
N SER A 52 18.52 3.86 -4.00
CA SER A 52 17.51 2.83 -4.00
C SER A 52 17.57 2.18 -5.39
N ILE A 53 18.42 1.15 -5.50
CA ILE A 53 18.52 0.32 -6.71
C ILE A 53 17.10 -0.08 -7.10
N ALA A 54 16.67 0.29 -8.30
CA ALA A 54 15.36 -0.06 -8.80
C ALA A 54 15.13 -1.59 -8.68
N PRO A 55 13.93 -2.04 -8.32
CA PRO A 55 13.67 -3.46 -8.15
C PRO A 55 13.88 -4.21 -9.47
N SER A 56 14.46 -5.41 -9.40
CA SER A 56 14.66 -6.25 -10.60
C SER A 56 13.34 -6.78 -11.16
N LYS A 57 13.35 -7.23 -12.43
CA LYS A 57 12.18 -7.88 -13.05
C LYS A 57 11.70 -9.09 -12.24
N GLU A 58 12.62 -9.84 -11.66
CA GLU A 58 12.32 -11.02 -10.83
C GLU A 58 11.55 -10.60 -9.58
N LYS A 59 11.96 -9.53 -8.90
CA LYS A 59 11.22 -8.99 -7.74
C LYS A 59 9.83 -8.48 -8.16
N LEU A 60 9.74 -7.73 -9.24
CA LEU A 60 8.48 -7.18 -9.73
C LEU A 60 7.47 -8.25 -10.14
N THR A 61 7.94 -9.38 -10.68
CA THR A 61 7.09 -10.49 -11.14
C THR A 61 6.96 -11.64 -10.13
N GLY A 62 7.55 -11.49 -8.92
CA GLY A 62 7.52 -12.50 -7.86
C GLY A 62 8.44 -13.71 -8.09
N ARG A 63 9.32 -13.67 -9.08
CA ARG A 63 10.22 -14.79 -9.46
C ARG A 63 11.51 -14.79 -8.65
N PHE A 64 11.38 -14.66 -7.34
CA PHE A 64 12.49 -14.65 -6.39
C PHE A 64 12.08 -15.32 -5.08
N ASP A 65 13.07 -15.62 -4.25
CA ASP A 65 12.85 -16.15 -2.91
C ASP A 65 12.90 -15.01 -1.87
N TYR A 66 11.72 -14.47 -1.52
CA TYR A 66 11.60 -13.40 -0.56
C TYR A 66 12.08 -13.78 0.85
N THR A 67 12.14 -15.09 1.17
CA THR A 67 12.59 -15.54 2.49
C THR A 67 14.09 -15.36 2.71
N LYS A 68 14.85 -15.18 1.63
CA LYS A 68 16.29 -14.93 1.61
C LYS A 68 16.66 -13.50 1.22
N ASP A 69 15.66 -12.68 0.85
CA ASP A 69 15.91 -11.31 0.41
C ASP A 69 15.97 -10.37 1.62
N LYS A 70 17.05 -9.56 1.69
CA LYS A 70 17.33 -8.61 2.79
C LYS A 70 16.25 -7.53 3.00
N ASP A 71 15.41 -7.28 2.00
CA ASP A 71 14.35 -6.29 2.04
C ASP A 71 13.03 -6.85 2.56
N PHE A 72 12.97 -8.17 2.82
CA PHE A 72 11.79 -8.85 3.34
C PHE A 72 12.04 -9.40 4.75
N VAL A 73 11.01 -9.33 5.58
CA VAL A 73 11.05 -9.82 6.95
C VAL A 73 9.85 -10.70 7.25
N LYS A 74 10.05 -11.68 8.13
CA LYS A 74 8.95 -12.50 8.63
C LYS A 74 8.07 -11.66 9.55
N VAL A 75 6.76 -11.72 9.33
CA VAL A 75 5.73 -11.11 10.19
C VAL A 75 5.67 -11.91 11.49
N ALA A 76 5.69 -11.23 12.64
CA ALA A 76 5.56 -11.88 13.94
C ALA A 76 4.19 -12.57 14.07
N ASP A 77 4.16 -13.70 14.77
CA ASP A 77 2.96 -14.54 14.90
C ASP A 77 1.77 -13.79 15.55
N GLU A 78 2.07 -12.82 16.43
CA GLU A 78 1.04 -11.94 16.99
C GLU A 78 0.39 -10.99 15.97
N HIS A 79 1.01 -10.76 14.82
CA HIS A 79 0.56 -9.84 13.78
C HIS A 79 -0.12 -10.54 12.60
N CYS A 80 -0.06 -11.85 12.50
CA CYS A 80 -0.63 -12.60 11.38
C CYS A 80 -1.45 -13.82 11.83
N THR A 81 -2.24 -14.38 10.93
CA THR A 81 -3.04 -15.60 11.18
C THR A 81 -2.33 -16.87 10.75
N LYS A 82 -1.29 -16.74 9.93
CA LYS A 82 -0.40 -17.81 9.44
C LYS A 82 0.95 -17.20 9.10
N PRO A 83 2.04 -17.98 9.05
CA PRO A 83 3.36 -17.49 8.66
C PRO A 83 3.30 -16.64 7.37
N SER A 84 3.81 -15.43 7.45
CA SER A 84 3.77 -14.45 6.36
C SER A 84 5.06 -13.62 6.34
N TYR A 85 5.33 -12.99 5.21
CA TYR A 85 6.45 -12.06 5.02
C TYR A 85 5.93 -10.74 4.44
N MET A 86 6.64 -9.65 4.73
CA MET A 86 6.38 -8.33 4.17
C MET A 86 7.70 -7.63 3.83
N HIS A 87 7.65 -6.64 2.96
CA HIS A 87 8.76 -5.70 2.81
C HIS A 87 9.03 -5.02 4.16
N LYS A 88 10.31 -4.93 4.55
CA LYS A 88 10.72 -4.48 5.90
C LYS A 88 10.14 -3.11 6.29
N GLU A 89 10.10 -2.15 5.37
CA GLU A 89 9.52 -0.83 5.61
C GLU A 89 8.00 -0.89 5.79
N ALA A 90 7.31 -1.65 4.94
CA ALA A 90 5.87 -1.87 5.05
C ALA A 90 5.51 -2.52 6.39
N TYR A 91 6.30 -3.52 6.81
CA TYR A 91 6.08 -4.18 8.09
C TYR A 91 6.33 -3.27 9.29
N ALA A 92 7.39 -2.46 9.27
CA ALA A 92 7.65 -1.49 10.34
C ALA A 92 6.45 -0.54 10.52
N LYS A 93 5.88 -0.03 9.43
CA LYS A 93 4.71 0.85 9.46
C LYS A 93 3.42 0.11 9.81
N PHE A 94 3.29 -1.14 9.42
CA PHE A 94 2.18 -1.99 9.87
C PHE A 94 2.21 -2.19 11.40
N VAL A 95 3.39 -2.39 11.99
CA VAL A 95 3.53 -2.52 13.46
C VAL A 95 3.10 -1.24 14.19
N GLU A 96 3.44 -0.07 13.66
CA GLU A 96 2.97 1.20 14.21
C GLU A 96 1.44 1.30 14.12
N MET A 97 0.87 0.98 12.95
CA MET A 97 -0.57 0.95 12.70
C MET A 97 -1.29 -0.05 13.61
N TYR A 98 -0.74 -1.26 13.76
CA TYR A 98 -1.27 -2.31 14.65
C TYR A 98 -1.34 -1.83 16.11
N LYS A 99 -0.26 -1.19 16.61
CA LYS A 99 -0.21 -0.66 17.98
C LYS A 99 -1.27 0.41 18.22
N ALA A 100 -1.45 1.32 17.26
CA ALA A 100 -2.45 2.35 17.33
C ALA A 100 -3.88 1.76 17.30
N ALA A 101 -4.16 0.86 16.38
CA ALA A 101 -5.44 0.16 16.30
C ALA A 101 -5.78 -0.58 17.60
N LYS A 102 -4.80 -1.30 18.16
CA LYS A 102 -4.94 -2.02 19.43
C LYS A 102 -5.30 -1.09 20.59
N LYS A 103 -4.71 0.11 20.64
CA LYS A 103 -5.00 1.15 21.63
C LYS A 103 -6.44 1.64 21.55
N ASP A 104 -6.99 1.69 20.32
CA ASP A 104 -8.38 2.07 20.05
C ASP A 104 -9.36 0.87 20.15
N GLY A 105 -8.89 -0.28 20.65
CA GLY A 105 -9.68 -1.50 20.78
C GLY A 105 -10.06 -2.15 19.46
N VAL A 106 -9.20 -1.98 18.44
CA VAL A 106 -9.31 -2.57 17.09
C VAL A 106 -8.20 -3.61 16.89
N SER A 107 -8.54 -4.78 16.36
CA SER A 107 -7.60 -5.85 16.09
C SER A 107 -7.30 -5.93 14.60
N LEU A 108 -6.03 -5.85 14.24
CA LEU A 108 -5.57 -6.03 12.86
C LEU A 108 -4.68 -7.28 12.77
N LYS A 109 -4.96 -8.15 11.82
CA LYS A 109 -4.18 -9.37 11.55
C LYS A 109 -3.92 -9.52 10.06
N VAL A 110 -2.68 -9.69 9.68
CA VAL A 110 -2.31 -10.04 8.31
C VAL A 110 -2.74 -11.48 8.02
N ILE A 111 -3.61 -11.64 7.02
CA ILE A 111 -4.05 -12.94 6.50
C ILE A 111 -3.15 -13.38 5.35
N SER A 112 -2.73 -12.41 4.53
CA SER A 112 -1.84 -12.64 3.39
C SER A 112 -0.92 -11.43 3.22
N GLY A 113 0.38 -11.67 3.19
CA GLY A 113 1.40 -10.69 2.85
C GLY A 113 2.05 -11.02 1.51
N THR A 114 3.38 -11.13 1.49
CA THR A 114 4.14 -11.47 0.28
C THR A 114 3.74 -12.83 -0.29
N ARG A 115 3.62 -12.90 -1.60
CA ARG A 115 3.45 -14.13 -2.37
C ARG A 115 4.43 -14.12 -3.54
N ASN A 116 5.23 -15.18 -3.70
CA ASN A 116 6.06 -15.34 -4.88
C ASN A 116 5.23 -15.84 -6.09
N PHE A 117 5.89 -15.95 -7.25
CA PHE A 117 5.26 -16.40 -8.48
C PHE A 117 4.61 -17.79 -8.33
N ASN A 118 5.31 -18.76 -7.72
CA ASN A 118 4.81 -20.12 -7.59
C ASN A 118 3.60 -20.23 -6.67
N GLU A 119 3.58 -19.48 -5.57
CA GLU A 119 2.45 -19.40 -4.66
C GLU A 119 1.23 -18.80 -5.37
N GLN A 120 1.43 -17.73 -6.14
CA GLN A 120 0.36 -17.13 -6.94
C GLN A 120 -0.11 -18.07 -8.05
N CYS A 121 0.79 -18.84 -8.72
CA CYS A 121 0.44 -19.89 -9.66
C CYS A 121 -0.44 -20.96 -9.02
N GLY A 122 -0.12 -21.36 -7.79
CA GLY A 122 -0.93 -22.34 -7.06
C GLY A 122 -2.37 -21.85 -6.83
N ILE A 123 -2.55 -20.59 -6.46
CA ILE A 123 -3.88 -19.96 -6.30
C ILE A 123 -4.60 -19.91 -7.66
N TRP A 124 -3.93 -19.38 -8.67
CA TRP A 124 -4.47 -19.18 -10.01
C TRP A 124 -4.90 -20.50 -10.66
N ASN A 125 -4.00 -21.47 -10.70
CA ASN A 125 -4.24 -22.74 -11.39
C ASN A 125 -5.39 -23.55 -10.75
N ARG A 126 -5.50 -23.57 -9.41
CA ARG A 126 -6.66 -24.18 -8.74
C ARG A 126 -7.99 -23.52 -9.14
N LYS A 127 -8.02 -22.19 -9.23
CA LYS A 127 -9.21 -21.46 -9.69
C LYS A 127 -9.48 -21.71 -11.17
N TRP A 128 -8.43 -21.76 -11.99
CA TRP A 128 -8.55 -22.06 -13.41
C TRP A 128 -9.20 -23.42 -13.64
N GLU A 129 -8.71 -24.47 -13.01
CA GLU A 129 -9.27 -25.82 -13.11
C GLU A 129 -10.73 -25.90 -12.67
N LYS A 130 -11.06 -25.19 -11.59
CA LYS A 130 -12.42 -25.13 -11.09
C LYS A 130 -13.40 -24.52 -12.10
N TYR A 131 -13.02 -23.45 -12.77
CA TYR A 131 -13.95 -22.69 -13.61
C TYR A 131 -13.91 -23.13 -15.08
N ILE A 132 -12.79 -23.62 -15.62
CA ILE A 132 -12.67 -24.05 -17.01
C ILE A 132 -13.57 -25.26 -17.32
N ALA A 133 -13.96 -26.02 -16.31
CA ALA A 133 -14.87 -27.14 -16.47
C ALA A 133 -16.29 -26.73 -16.93
N THR A 134 -16.69 -25.49 -16.70
CA THR A 134 -18.06 -24.97 -16.96
C THR A 134 -18.09 -23.69 -17.78
N LYS A 135 -16.93 -23.10 -18.10
CA LYS A 135 -16.79 -21.82 -18.78
C LYS A 135 -15.74 -21.91 -19.88
N ASP A 136 -15.84 -21.06 -20.89
CA ASP A 136 -14.72 -20.89 -21.82
C ASP A 136 -13.52 -20.21 -21.15
N SER A 137 -12.37 -20.19 -21.84
CA SER A 137 -11.11 -19.68 -21.27
C SER A 137 -11.16 -18.19 -20.91
N ILE A 138 -11.91 -17.36 -21.63
CA ILE A 138 -12.04 -15.92 -21.37
C ILE A 138 -12.97 -15.68 -20.17
N GLU A 139 -14.10 -16.37 -20.09
CA GLU A 139 -15.01 -16.29 -18.95
C GLU A 139 -14.36 -16.82 -17.68
N THR A 140 -13.61 -17.93 -17.78
CA THR A 140 -12.80 -18.47 -16.69
C THR A 140 -11.84 -17.41 -16.18
N MET A 141 -11.08 -16.78 -17.06
CA MET A 141 -10.13 -15.74 -16.70
C MET A 141 -10.81 -14.53 -16.04
N LYS A 142 -11.87 -13.99 -16.61
CA LYS A 142 -12.63 -12.87 -16.06
C LYS A 142 -13.21 -13.21 -14.68
N THR A 143 -13.70 -14.44 -14.50
CA THR A 143 -14.21 -14.91 -13.22
C THR A 143 -13.11 -14.95 -12.14
N ILE A 144 -11.91 -15.42 -12.49
CA ILE A 144 -10.78 -15.42 -11.54
C ILE A 144 -10.33 -14.01 -11.23
N LEU A 145 -10.22 -13.16 -12.26
CA LEU A 145 -9.79 -11.77 -12.13
C LEU A 145 -10.76 -10.87 -11.35
N THR A 146 -11.92 -11.38 -10.96
CA THR A 146 -12.81 -10.64 -10.05
C THR A 146 -12.08 -10.29 -8.74
N TYR A 147 -11.31 -11.25 -8.18
CA TYR A 147 -10.63 -11.13 -6.87
C TYR A 147 -9.23 -11.78 -6.83
N SER A 148 -8.64 -12.16 -7.97
CA SER A 148 -7.33 -12.83 -7.95
C SER A 148 -6.47 -12.42 -9.11
N SER A 149 -5.26 -11.98 -8.79
CA SER A 149 -4.25 -11.57 -9.77
C SER A 149 -3.70 -12.75 -10.55
N MET A 150 -3.36 -12.53 -11.81
CA MET A 150 -2.48 -13.42 -12.57
C MET A 150 -1.10 -13.48 -11.90
N PRO A 151 -0.41 -14.61 -11.93
CA PRO A 151 1.03 -14.66 -11.64
C PRO A 151 1.80 -13.63 -12.47
N SER A 152 2.83 -13.05 -11.94
CA SER A 152 3.60 -11.91 -12.46
C SER A 152 2.88 -10.54 -12.43
N THR A 153 1.58 -10.46 -12.08
CA THR A 153 0.83 -9.19 -12.02
C THR A 153 0.33 -8.85 -10.62
N SER A 154 0.61 -9.69 -9.64
CA SER A 154 0.14 -9.50 -8.27
C SER A 154 1.00 -8.46 -7.54
N ARG A 155 0.37 -7.47 -6.92
CA ARG A 155 1.05 -6.49 -6.05
C ARG A 155 1.61 -7.13 -4.78
N HIS A 156 1.06 -8.28 -4.35
CA HIS A 156 1.65 -9.08 -3.25
C HIS A 156 3.07 -9.59 -3.55
N HIS A 157 3.52 -9.62 -4.81
CA HIS A 157 4.91 -9.94 -5.15
C HIS A 157 5.90 -8.92 -4.53
N TRP A 158 5.45 -7.70 -4.31
CA TRP A 158 6.29 -6.59 -3.84
C TRP A 158 6.44 -6.54 -2.30
N GLY A 159 5.64 -7.34 -1.57
CA GLY A 159 5.64 -7.35 -0.11
C GLY A 159 5.07 -6.09 0.54
N THR A 160 4.51 -5.20 -0.26
CA THR A 160 3.91 -3.94 0.17
C THR A 160 2.41 -4.04 0.41
N ASP A 161 1.79 -5.07 -0.18
CA ASP A 161 0.35 -5.26 -0.16
C ASP A 161 -0.02 -6.39 0.79
N ILE A 162 -1.02 -6.14 1.63
CA ILE A 162 -1.49 -7.04 2.67
C ILE A 162 -3.00 -7.17 2.65
N ASP A 163 -3.47 -8.37 2.96
CA ASP A 163 -4.87 -8.64 3.25
C ASP A 163 -5.06 -8.71 4.77
N ILE A 164 -6.02 -7.94 5.31
CA ILE A 164 -6.24 -7.77 6.74
C ILE A 164 -7.58 -8.42 7.16
N ASN A 165 -7.56 -9.20 8.23
CA ASN A 165 -8.68 -9.75 9.02
C ASN A 165 -9.62 -10.72 8.30
N SER A 166 -10.07 -10.47 7.08
CA SER A 166 -10.99 -11.31 6.31
C SER A 166 -10.74 -11.17 4.81
N LEU A 167 -11.11 -12.16 4.01
CA LEU A 167 -11.12 -12.09 2.53
C LEU A 167 -12.54 -11.98 1.98
N GLU A 168 -13.50 -11.56 2.82
CA GLU A 168 -14.91 -11.42 2.46
C GLU A 168 -15.41 -10.00 2.79
N ASN A 169 -15.94 -9.29 1.80
CA ASN A 169 -16.46 -7.94 1.99
C ASN A 169 -17.59 -7.88 3.04
N SER A 170 -18.42 -8.92 3.09
CA SER A 170 -19.53 -9.02 4.05
C SER A 170 -19.08 -9.00 5.52
N TYR A 171 -17.87 -9.50 5.82
CA TYR A 171 -17.28 -9.39 7.16
C TYR A 171 -17.18 -7.94 7.63
N PHE A 172 -16.88 -7.03 6.72
CA PHE A 172 -16.66 -5.61 7.01
C PHE A 172 -17.95 -4.77 6.96
N GLU A 173 -19.12 -5.38 6.83
CA GLU A 173 -20.41 -4.70 6.74
C GLU A 173 -21.13 -4.53 8.08
N SER A 174 -20.74 -5.29 9.09
CA SER A 174 -21.38 -5.25 10.40
C SER A 174 -20.42 -5.59 11.53
N GLY A 175 -20.84 -5.33 12.77
CA GLY A 175 -20.18 -5.77 13.99
C GLY A 175 -18.70 -5.35 14.09
N LYS A 176 -17.86 -6.32 14.50
CA LYS A 176 -16.42 -6.12 14.67
C LYS A 176 -15.72 -5.71 13.37
N GLY A 177 -16.02 -6.39 12.27
CA GLY A 177 -15.39 -6.12 10.97
C GLY A 177 -15.69 -4.71 10.46
N LEU A 178 -16.90 -4.21 10.66
CA LEU A 178 -17.26 -2.83 10.30
C LEU A 178 -16.44 -1.81 11.14
N LYS A 179 -16.24 -2.06 12.43
CA LYS A 179 -15.41 -1.22 13.29
C LYS A 179 -13.97 -1.19 12.81
N GLU A 180 -13.42 -2.36 12.46
CA GLU A 180 -12.06 -2.50 11.93
C GLU A 180 -11.88 -1.77 10.60
N TYR A 181 -12.83 -1.91 9.67
CA TYR A 181 -12.78 -1.26 8.37
C TYR A 181 -12.88 0.27 8.48
N LYS A 182 -13.81 0.79 9.30
CA LYS A 182 -13.92 2.22 9.56
C LYS A 182 -12.62 2.79 10.12
N TRP A 183 -12.03 2.10 11.10
CA TRP A 183 -10.74 2.51 11.65
C TRP A 183 -9.64 2.56 10.60
N LEU A 184 -9.55 1.55 9.74
CA LEU A 184 -8.59 1.52 8.64
C LEU A 184 -8.81 2.67 7.66
N CYS A 185 -10.05 2.95 7.25
CA CYS A 185 -10.37 4.07 6.36
C CYS A 185 -9.95 5.42 6.93
N GLU A 186 -10.05 5.62 8.26
CA GLU A 186 -9.72 6.87 8.94
C GLU A 186 -8.23 7.02 9.27
N ASN A 187 -7.52 5.91 9.42
CA ASN A 187 -6.20 5.94 10.04
C ASN A 187 -5.06 5.34 9.19
N ALA A 188 -5.33 4.42 8.27
CA ALA A 188 -4.28 3.68 7.57
C ALA A 188 -3.33 4.59 6.77
N SER A 189 -3.85 5.68 6.21
CA SER A 189 -3.05 6.67 5.45
C SER A 189 -1.96 7.34 6.30
N LYS A 190 -2.17 7.50 7.61
CA LYS A 190 -1.18 8.06 8.55
C LYS A 190 0.08 7.18 8.65
N TYR A 191 -0.05 5.91 8.30
CA TYR A 191 1.03 4.91 8.28
C TYR A 191 1.49 4.56 6.86
N GLY A 192 1.03 5.30 5.85
CA GLY A 192 1.39 5.10 4.45
C GLY A 192 0.60 4.00 3.74
N PHE A 193 -0.46 3.45 4.35
CA PHE A 193 -1.32 2.45 3.72
C PHE A 193 -2.55 3.07 3.05
N CYS A 194 -2.89 2.54 1.88
CA CYS A 194 -4.05 2.96 1.09
C CYS A 194 -4.83 1.73 0.61
N GLN A 195 -6.17 1.81 0.63
CA GLN A 195 -7.02 0.78 0.02
C GLN A 195 -7.03 0.98 -1.49
N VAL A 196 -6.27 0.15 -2.22
CA VAL A 196 -6.08 0.31 -3.67
C VAL A 196 -7.27 -0.19 -4.50
N TYR A 197 -8.07 -1.12 -3.97
CA TYR A 197 -9.24 -1.68 -4.66
C TYR A 197 -10.53 -1.23 -3.99
N THR A 198 -10.88 0.03 -4.21
CA THR A 198 -12.11 0.66 -3.74
C THR A 198 -13.30 0.36 -4.69
N SER A 199 -14.45 0.97 -4.49
CA SER A 199 -15.61 0.82 -5.37
C SER A 199 -15.31 1.31 -6.79
N LYS A 200 -15.40 0.43 -7.78
CA LYS A 200 -15.23 0.78 -9.21
C LYS A 200 -16.26 1.78 -9.69
N LYS A 201 -17.50 1.67 -9.17
CA LYS A 201 -18.61 2.55 -9.55
C LYS A 201 -18.38 3.99 -9.09
N GLU A 202 -17.87 4.15 -7.86
CA GLU A 202 -17.63 5.47 -7.27
C GLU A 202 -16.36 6.11 -7.80
N ASN A 203 -15.28 5.34 -7.95
CA ASN A 203 -13.95 5.86 -8.28
C ASN A 203 -13.53 5.66 -9.74
N LYS A 204 -14.45 5.14 -10.60
CA LYS A 204 -14.25 4.95 -12.05
C LYS A 204 -12.96 4.18 -12.41
N ARG A 205 -12.46 3.34 -11.51
CA ARG A 205 -11.28 2.50 -11.76
C ARG A 205 -11.63 1.23 -12.53
N THR A 206 -10.63 0.58 -13.09
CA THR A 206 -10.72 -0.73 -13.74
C THR A 206 -10.27 -1.86 -12.81
N GLY A 207 -10.14 -3.06 -13.31
CA GLY A 207 -9.52 -4.20 -12.63
C GLY A 207 -10.43 -4.92 -11.64
N TYR A 208 -9.86 -5.28 -10.49
CA TYR A 208 -10.51 -6.10 -9.47
C TYR A 208 -11.77 -5.43 -8.89
N GLU A 209 -12.68 -6.23 -8.35
CA GLU A 209 -13.78 -5.69 -7.56
C GLU A 209 -13.25 -5.03 -6.27
N MET A 210 -14.13 -4.40 -5.52
CA MET A 210 -13.78 -3.79 -4.23
C MET A 210 -13.29 -4.87 -3.25
N GLU A 211 -12.16 -4.62 -2.63
CA GLU A 211 -11.56 -5.48 -1.61
C GLU A 211 -11.32 -4.66 -0.34
N LYS A 212 -12.24 -4.74 0.63
CA LYS A 212 -12.15 -4.00 1.91
C LYS A 212 -10.96 -4.43 2.75
N TRP A 213 -10.42 -5.62 2.49
CA TRP A 213 -9.29 -6.21 3.20
C TRP A 213 -7.92 -5.80 2.64
N HIS A 214 -7.83 -5.34 1.37
CA HIS A 214 -6.58 -5.17 0.64
C HIS A 214 -6.01 -3.76 0.80
N TRP A 215 -4.83 -3.67 1.42
CA TRP A 215 -4.16 -2.40 1.74
C TRP A 215 -2.72 -2.42 1.25
N SER A 216 -2.29 -1.34 0.58
CA SER A 216 -0.97 -1.20 -0.02
C SER A 216 -0.16 -0.12 0.69
N TYR A 217 1.10 -0.41 1.06
CA TYR A 217 2.05 0.55 1.60
C TYR A 217 2.66 1.36 0.46
N LEU A 218 2.18 2.58 0.27
CA LEU A 218 2.46 3.41 -0.91
C LEU A 218 3.92 3.84 -1.07
N PRO A 219 4.70 4.19 -0.03
CA PRO A 219 6.06 4.72 -0.22
C PRO A 219 6.98 3.79 -1.00
N VAL A 220 6.78 2.48 -0.92
CA VAL A 220 7.51 1.47 -1.70
C VAL A 220 6.69 1.01 -2.90
N ALA A 221 5.38 0.81 -2.74
CA ALA A 221 4.52 0.29 -3.80
C ALA A 221 4.44 1.20 -5.03
N THR A 222 4.49 2.53 -4.85
CA THR A 222 4.49 3.50 -5.95
C THR A 222 5.76 3.35 -6.81
N LYS A 223 6.93 3.26 -6.20
CA LYS A 223 8.21 3.03 -6.89
C LYS A 223 8.21 1.69 -7.64
N ASN A 224 7.64 0.65 -7.03
CA ASN A 224 7.51 -0.65 -7.68
C ASN A 224 6.54 -0.61 -8.86
N LEU A 225 5.44 0.13 -8.77
CA LEU A 225 4.50 0.31 -9.87
C LEU A 225 5.13 1.07 -11.05
N GLU A 226 5.87 2.14 -10.78
CA GLU A 226 6.63 2.89 -11.79
C GLU A 226 7.65 1.99 -12.48
N ALA A 227 8.45 1.23 -11.71
CA ALA A 227 9.41 0.28 -12.25
C ALA A 227 8.74 -0.84 -13.04
N TYR A 228 7.60 -1.36 -12.55
CA TYR A 228 6.81 -2.36 -13.24
C TYR A 228 6.36 -1.86 -14.62
N ASN A 229 5.76 -0.68 -14.66
CA ASN A 229 5.29 -0.07 -15.93
C ASN A 229 6.41 0.23 -16.91
N LYS A 230 7.63 0.50 -16.43
CA LYS A 230 8.80 0.74 -17.26
C LYS A 230 9.44 -0.54 -17.81
N MET A 231 9.41 -1.63 -17.01
CA MET A 231 10.26 -2.79 -17.29
C MET A 231 9.48 -4.05 -17.71
N ILE A 232 8.21 -4.20 -17.27
CA ILE A 232 7.44 -5.41 -17.46
C ILE A 232 6.54 -5.27 -18.69
N THR A 233 6.56 -6.31 -19.51
CA THR A 233 5.72 -6.45 -20.70
C THR A 233 4.91 -7.75 -20.65
N TYR A 234 3.99 -7.93 -21.58
CA TYR A 234 3.24 -9.20 -21.69
C TYR A 234 4.12 -10.42 -21.94
N ALA A 235 5.33 -10.24 -22.48
CA ALA A 235 6.32 -11.32 -22.62
C ALA A 235 6.81 -11.86 -21.25
N ASP A 236 6.69 -11.06 -20.20
CA ASP A 236 7.07 -11.43 -18.83
C ASP A 236 5.89 -12.09 -18.06
N VAL A 237 4.63 -11.94 -18.56
CA VAL A 237 3.40 -12.49 -17.97
C VAL A 237 3.11 -13.88 -18.58
N LYS A 238 3.87 -14.89 -18.16
CA LYS A 238 3.84 -16.25 -18.72
C LYS A 238 4.12 -17.33 -17.68
N GLY A 239 3.90 -18.61 -18.08
CA GLY A 239 4.26 -19.78 -17.25
C GLY A 239 3.14 -20.23 -16.30
N PHE A 240 1.88 -19.89 -16.59
CA PHE A 240 0.69 -20.34 -15.86
C PHE A 240 -0.48 -20.58 -16.83
N LYS A 241 -1.53 -21.25 -16.36
CA LYS A 241 -2.69 -21.60 -17.20
C LYS A 241 -3.40 -20.34 -17.71
N GLY A 242 -3.66 -20.27 -19.01
CA GLY A 242 -4.32 -19.13 -19.64
C GLY A 242 -3.44 -17.88 -19.82
N SER A 243 -2.14 -17.93 -19.53
CA SER A 243 -1.24 -16.74 -19.62
C SER A 243 -1.25 -16.07 -21.00
N HIS A 244 -1.45 -16.83 -22.09
CA HIS A 244 -1.56 -16.30 -23.46
C HIS A 244 -2.75 -15.33 -23.67
N LEU A 245 -3.70 -15.30 -22.74
CA LEU A 245 -4.86 -14.40 -22.77
C LEU A 245 -4.61 -13.09 -22.01
N ALA A 246 -3.47 -12.92 -21.36
CA ALA A 246 -3.18 -11.75 -20.52
C ALA A 246 -3.33 -10.42 -21.29
N THR A 247 -2.84 -10.38 -22.55
CA THR A 247 -3.00 -9.21 -23.44
C THR A 247 -4.48 -8.96 -23.77
N LYS A 248 -5.26 -10.02 -24.02
CA LYS A 248 -6.68 -9.90 -24.40
C LYS A 248 -7.53 -9.26 -23.32
N VAL A 249 -7.21 -9.50 -22.05
CA VAL A 249 -7.90 -8.87 -20.89
C VAL A 249 -7.21 -7.60 -20.42
N LYS A 250 -6.14 -7.15 -21.08
CA LYS A 250 -5.34 -5.97 -20.71
C LYS A 250 -4.90 -6.06 -19.25
N ALA A 251 -4.25 -7.18 -18.88
CA ALA A 251 -3.93 -7.51 -17.49
C ALA A 251 -3.05 -6.44 -16.81
N ILE A 252 -2.12 -5.85 -17.53
CA ILE A 252 -1.23 -4.79 -17.01
C ILE A 252 -2.04 -3.50 -16.82
N GLU A 253 -2.71 -3.03 -17.86
CA GLU A 253 -3.41 -1.74 -17.86
C GLU A 253 -4.60 -1.73 -16.89
N HIS A 254 -5.39 -2.81 -16.92
CA HIS A 254 -6.64 -2.83 -16.17
C HIS A 254 -6.49 -3.37 -14.74
N PHE A 255 -5.50 -4.22 -14.45
CA PHE A 255 -5.41 -4.90 -13.17
C PHE A 255 -4.19 -4.47 -12.35
N VAL A 256 -2.99 -4.37 -12.93
CA VAL A 256 -1.83 -3.84 -12.21
C VAL A 256 -2.01 -2.35 -11.95
N ASN A 257 -2.47 -1.61 -12.96
CA ASN A 257 -2.71 -0.17 -12.91
C ASN A 257 -4.14 0.20 -12.50
N GLY A 258 -5.04 -0.77 -12.36
CA GLY A 258 -6.45 -0.56 -12.02
C GLY A 258 -6.68 -0.29 -10.53
N ILE A 259 -5.87 0.57 -9.93
CA ILE A 259 -5.96 0.99 -8.53
C ILE A 259 -6.64 2.35 -8.39
N ASP A 260 -7.08 2.69 -7.19
CA ASP A 260 -7.70 3.98 -6.90
C ASP A 260 -6.71 5.13 -7.14
N SER A 261 -7.15 6.17 -7.82
CA SER A 261 -6.34 7.34 -8.17
C SER A 261 -5.81 8.10 -6.94
N ILE A 262 -6.50 8.02 -5.80
CA ILE A 262 -6.02 8.60 -4.53
C ILE A 262 -4.74 7.93 -4.03
N CYS A 263 -4.50 6.68 -4.44
CA CYS A 263 -3.32 5.90 -4.06
C CYS A 263 -2.13 6.06 -5.05
N ILE A 264 -2.26 6.92 -6.08
CA ILE A 264 -1.21 7.15 -7.10
C ILE A 264 -0.46 8.47 -6.84
N LYS A 265 -0.89 9.28 -5.89
CA LYS A 265 -0.37 10.63 -5.61
C LYS A 265 1.01 10.61 -4.94
#